data_71da63420101972dae21a13514a26a09
#
_entry.id   71da63420101972dae21a13514a26a09
#
_cell.length_a   1.000
_cell.length_b   1.000
_cell.length_c   1.000
_cell.angle_alpha   90.00
_cell.angle_beta   90.00
_cell.angle_gamma   90.00
#
_symmetry.space_group_name_H-M   'P 1'
#
loop_
_entity.id
_entity.type
_entity.pdbx_description
1 polymer ?
#
loop_
_entity_poly.entity_id
_entity_poly.type
_entity_poly.pdbx_seq_one_letter_code
_entity_poly.pdbx_strand_id
1 'polypeptide(L)'
;MFTRHVSDQLAAHVDGQLDTLEARRVESHLAQCQHCRAEHEQIRFGMMCLEHLPTAEAPAAIWVSIAESIPERWLSRPHPFQLWRPAFAALAAIVAVSAAYWLFSRRPETRWEVIERHGVARIGAGEWIETDSSSSATIKVGQIGSVELAPNTRLRVVTERPGEHRVMLARGAIHANISAPPRLFFVDTASGTAVDLGCEYTLRTDQAGAGLLQVTRGWVSFQWKGLESLVPAGASCRTYAQGGPGVPCFDDAPEPLKMALESFATNSAALDTILVESRVRDTLTLWHLLWRADLPNRGRIYERMAALTAVPEGVSREEVLKLDRGTLTRWKDELAWTW
;
A
#
# COMPACT_ATOMS: atom_id res chain seq x y z
N MET A 1 23.77 27.80 -18.58
CA MET A 1 24.75 27.04 -17.82
C MET A 1 24.15 25.67 -17.58
N PHE A 2 24.55 24.62 -18.29
CA PHE A 2 24.02 23.26 -18.08
C PHE A 2 24.62 22.76 -16.76
N THR A 3 23.87 22.77 -15.69
CA THR A 3 24.27 22.13 -14.44
C THR A 3 24.24 20.60 -14.66
N ARG A 4 25.38 19.96 -14.56
CA ARG A 4 25.51 18.52 -14.63
C ARG A 4 24.68 17.92 -13.49
N HIS A 5 23.74 17.05 -13.81
CA HIS A 5 22.93 16.36 -12.80
C HIS A 5 23.80 15.42 -11.94
N VAL A 6 23.36 15.15 -10.71
CA VAL A 6 24.06 14.26 -9.75
C VAL A 6 23.36 12.91 -9.62
N SER A 7 22.62 12.50 -10.64
CA SER A 7 21.81 11.28 -10.64
C SER A 7 22.61 10.01 -10.30
N ASP A 8 23.87 9.93 -10.72
CA ASP A 8 24.79 8.84 -10.45
C ASP A 8 25.22 8.71 -8.97
N GLN A 9 25.04 9.77 -8.18
CA GLN A 9 25.42 9.83 -6.77
C GLN A 9 24.20 9.70 -5.82
N LEU A 10 22.98 9.78 -6.33
CA LEU A 10 21.78 9.84 -5.49
C LEU A 10 21.55 8.56 -4.69
N ALA A 11 21.79 7.39 -5.29
CA ALA A 11 21.65 6.11 -4.58
C ALA A 11 22.67 5.97 -3.45
N ALA A 12 23.93 6.30 -3.71
CA ALA A 12 25.00 6.27 -2.70
C ALA A 12 24.75 7.32 -1.59
N HIS A 13 24.13 8.47 -1.93
CA HIS A 13 23.72 9.47 -0.94
C HIS A 13 22.62 8.95 -0.01
N VAL A 14 21.60 8.29 -0.55
CA VAL A 14 20.50 7.72 0.25
C VAL A 14 21.01 6.60 1.17
N ASP A 15 21.98 5.80 0.71
CA ASP A 15 22.58 4.69 1.46
C ASP A 15 23.70 5.12 2.42
N GLY A 16 24.01 6.42 2.48
CA GLY A 16 25.04 6.97 3.39
C GLY A 16 26.48 6.55 3.01
N GLN A 17 26.74 6.17 1.77
CA GLN A 17 28.04 5.69 1.29
C GLN A 17 28.95 6.82 0.76
N LEU A 18 28.44 8.03 0.63
CA LEU A 18 29.24 9.19 0.20
C LEU A 18 30.08 9.75 1.35
N ASP A 19 31.26 10.27 1.00
CA ASP A 19 32.03 11.03 1.96
C ASP A 19 31.33 12.38 2.31
N THR A 20 31.80 13.04 3.37
CA THR A 20 31.17 14.27 3.88
C THR A 20 31.20 15.46 2.91
N LEU A 21 32.15 15.50 2.00
CA LEU A 21 32.25 16.57 1.00
C LEU A 21 31.34 16.30 -0.20
N GLU A 22 31.27 15.06 -0.63
CA GLU A 22 30.38 14.60 -1.70
C GLU A 22 28.90 14.71 -1.27
N ALA A 23 28.56 14.28 -0.07
CA ALA A 23 27.22 14.39 0.48
C ALA A 23 26.72 15.86 0.49
N ARG A 24 27.56 16.80 0.97
CA ARG A 24 27.23 18.23 0.94
C ARG A 24 27.05 18.79 -0.47
N ARG A 25 27.80 18.30 -1.47
CA ARG A 25 27.60 18.72 -2.87
C ARG A 25 26.25 18.24 -3.40
N VAL A 26 25.89 16.99 -3.12
CA VAL A 26 24.61 16.43 -3.52
C VAL A 26 23.46 17.19 -2.84
N GLU A 27 23.53 17.44 -1.53
CA GLU A 27 22.53 18.22 -0.80
C GLU A 27 22.36 19.63 -1.36
N SER A 28 23.48 20.33 -1.64
CA SER A 28 23.45 21.67 -2.25
C SER A 28 22.80 21.65 -3.64
N HIS A 29 23.05 20.61 -4.45
CA HIS A 29 22.44 20.47 -5.75
C HIS A 29 20.95 20.13 -5.63
N LEU A 30 20.55 19.24 -4.72
CA LEU A 30 19.16 18.91 -4.45
C LEU A 30 18.32 20.12 -4.02
N ALA A 31 18.92 21.07 -3.33
CA ALA A 31 18.24 22.33 -2.96
C ALA A 31 17.86 23.18 -4.19
N GLN A 32 18.59 23.04 -5.31
CA GLN A 32 18.46 23.90 -6.49
C GLN A 32 17.86 23.19 -7.72
N CYS A 33 17.92 21.86 -7.79
CA CYS A 33 17.48 21.08 -8.94
C CYS A 33 16.23 20.25 -8.62
N GLN A 34 15.10 20.65 -9.18
CA GLN A 34 13.82 19.93 -9.00
C GLN A 34 13.86 18.51 -9.58
N HIS A 35 14.54 18.30 -10.70
CA HIS A 35 14.67 16.97 -11.33
C HIS A 35 15.41 15.98 -10.42
N CYS A 36 16.60 16.34 -9.94
CA CYS A 36 17.37 15.47 -9.04
C CYS A 36 16.66 15.26 -7.69
N ARG A 37 15.87 16.23 -7.23
CA ARG A 37 15.05 16.07 -6.02
C ARG A 37 13.97 15.02 -6.21
N ALA A 38 13.25 15.06 -7.32
CA ALA A 38 12.23 14.05 -7.64
C ALA A 38 12.84 12.64 -7.76
N GLU A 39 13.98 12.52 -8.43
CA GLU A 39 14.70 11.25 -8.57
C GLU A 39 15.22 10.73 -7.21
N HIS A 40 15.75 11.61 -6.36
CA HIS A 40 16.18 11.29 -5.01
C HIS A 40 15.02 10.75 -4.14
N GLU A 41 13.84 11.37 -4.22
CA GLU A 41 12.65 10.89 -3.50
C GLU A 41 12.19 9.52 -4.01
N GLN A 42 12.29 9.25 -5.32
CA GLN A 42 11.97 7.94 -5.89
C GLN A 42 12.93 6.85 -5.39
N ILE A 43 14.24 7.14 -5.35
CA ILE A 43 15.26 6.20 -4.85
C ILE A 43 15.01 5.95 -3.36
N ARG A 44 14.79 6.98 -2.56
CA ARG A 44 14.47 6.87 -1.13
C ARG A 44 13.22 6.03 -0.88
N PHE A 45 12.19 6.26 -1.66
CA PHE A 45 10.97 5.47 -1.61
C PHE A 45 11.22 3.99 -1.96
N GLY A 46 12.01 3.72 -3.03
CA GLY A 46 12.39 2.37 -3.42
C GLY A 46 13.16 1.64 -2.32
N MET A 47 14.11 2.31 -1.65
CA MET A 47 14.86 1.73 -0.52
C MET A 47 13.95 1.41 0.67
N MET A 48 13.03 2.30 1.02
CA MET A 48 12.02 2.03 2.06
C MET A 48 11.16 0.80 1.71
N CYS A 49 10.81 0.61 0.43
CA CYS A 49 10.09 -0.58 -0.01
C CYS A 49 10.93 -1.86 0.17
N LEU A 50 12.22 -1.81 -0.10
CA LEU A 50 13.13 -2.96 0.06
C LEU A 50 13.29 -3.37 1.53
N GLU A 51 13.35 -2.42 2.47
CA GLU A 51 13.42 -2.70 3.91
C GLU A 51 12.19 -3.46 4.44
N HIS A 52 11.06 -3.37 3.74
CA HIS A 52 9.81 -4.03 4.12
C HIS A 52 9.55 -5.34 3.35
N LEU A 53 10.50 -5.79 2.51
CA LEU A 53 10.39 -7.11 1.90
C LEU A 53 10.55 -8.21 2.96
N PRO A 54 9.79 -9.31 2.83
CA PRO A 54 10.00 -10.45 3.70
C PRO A 54 11.44 -10.96 3.54
N THR A 55 12.12 -11.15 4.67
CA THR A 55 13.47 -11.76 4.68
C THR A 55 13.38 -13.15 4.06
N ALA A 56 14.10 -13.37 2.98
CA ALA A 56 14.27 -14.69 2.41
C ALA A 56 15.26 -15.49 3.27
N GLU A 57 14.87 -16.67 3.70
CA GLU A 57 15.79 -17.57 4.39
C GLU A 57 16.86 -18.04 3.39
N ALA A 58 18.13 -17.88 3.76
CA ALA A 58 19.21 -18.37 2.96
C ALA A 58 19.16 -19.91 2.90
N PRO A 59 19.33 -20.52 1.69
CA PRO A 59 19.39 -21.97 1.57
C PRO A 59 20.42 -22.58 2.51
N ALA A 60 20.09 -23.72 3.17
CA ALA A 60 20.99 -24.38 4.13
C ALA A 60 22.38 -24.69 3.56
N ALA A 61 22.49 -24.92 2.26
CA ALA A 61 23.76 -25.15 1.57
C ALA A 61 24.75 -23.97 1.66
N ILE A 62 24.26 -22.72 1.76
CA ILE A 62 25.11 -21.53 1.92
C ILE A 62 25.78 -21.54 3.29
N TRP A 63 25.07 -21.97 4.32
CA TRP A 63 25.62 -22.06 5.69
C TRP A 63 26.69 -23.13 5.79
N VAL A 64 26.56 -24.25 5.07
CA VAL A 64 27.57 -25.30 5.00
C VAL A 64 28.85 -24.77 4.35
N SER A 65 28.76 -24.09 3.22
CA SER A 65 29.91 -23.51 2.51
C SER A 65 30.64 -22.42 3.31
N ILE A 66 29.90 -21.61 4.07
CA ILE A 66 30.49 -20.61 4.98
C ILE A 66 31.22 -21.30 6.14
N ALA A 67 30.60 -22.32 6.74
CA ALA A 67 31.20 -23.08 7.84
C ALA A 67 32.50 -23.78 7.42
N GLU A 68 32.56 -24.32 6.22
CA GLU A 68 33.78 -24.93 5.65
C GLU A 68 34.88 -23.90 5.33
N SER A 69 34.51 -22.66 5.08
CA SER A 69 35.46 -21.58 4.75
C SER A 69 36.08 -20.90 5.97
N ILE A 70 35.57 -21.17 7.19
CA ILE A 70 36.11 -20.60 8.44
C ILE A 70 37.34 -21.41 8.87
N PRO A 71 38.54 -20.82 8.94
CA PRO A 71 39.74 -21.55 9.34
C PRO A 71 39.61 -22.03 10.79
N GLU A 72 39.87 -23.32 11.03
CA GLU A 72 39.82 -23.96 12.35
C GLU A 72 40.68 -23.29 13.47
N ARG A 73 41.54 -22.37 13.09
CA ARG A 73 42.39 -21.60 14.02
C ARG A 73 41.64 -20.75 15.04
N TRP A 74 40.34 -20.52 14.84
CA TRP A 74 39.52 -19.72 15.76
C TRP A 74 38.83 -20.56 16.85
N LEU A 75 38.87 -21.91 16.74
CA LEU A 75 38.15 -22.82 17.63
C LEU A 75 39.04 -23.49 18.66
N SER A 76 40.37 -23.31 18.64
CA SER A 76 41.27 -24.05 19.54
C SER A 76 42.17 -23.13 20.36
N ARG A 77 41.67 -22.75 21.52
CA ARG A 77 42.49 -22.51 22.70
C ARG A 77 41.81 -23.13 23.92
N PRO A 78 42.19 -24.30 24.41
CA PRO A 78 41.78 -24.80 25.72
C PRO A 78 42.57 -24.07 26.81
N HIS A 79 41.91 -23.27 27.64
CA HIS A 79 42.45 -22.86 28.90
C HIS A 79 41.96 -23.82 30.01
N PRO A 80 42.89 -24.42 30.77
CA PRO A 80 42.55 -25.33 31.86
C PRO A 80 42.26 -24.52 33.11
N PHE A 81 40.99 -24.18 33.36
CA PHE A 81 40.59 -23.70 34.69
C PHE A 81 39.15 -24.05 35.04
N GLN A 82 39.04 -24.99 35.98
CA GLN A 82 37.99 -25.12 36.99
C GLN A 82 36.64 -25.75 36.66
N LEU A 83 36.47 -26.91 37.20
CA LEU A 83 35.31 -27.83 37.26
C LEU A 83 34.06 -27.30 37.99
N TRP A 84 33.96 -26.00 38.31
CA TRP A 84 32.82 -25.43 39.07
C TRP A 84 32.00 -24.38 38.32
N ARG A 85 32.30 -24.16 37.04
CA ARG A 85 31.63 -23.11 36.23
C ARG A 85 30.41 -23.53 35.42
N PRO A 86 30.04 -24.81 35.17
CA PRO A 86 28.87 -25.09 34.32
C PRO A 86 27.53 -24.78 34.98
N ALA A 87 27.42 -24.87 36.32
CA ALA A 87 26.15 -24.58 37.00
C ALA A 87 25.78 -23.08 36.99
N PHE A 88 26.78 -22.20 37.18
CA PHE A 88 26.56 -20.75 37.12
C PHE A 88 26.37 -20.25 35.69
N ALA A 89 27.03 -20.86 34.68
CA ALA A 89 26.84 -20.52 33.28
C ALA A 89 25.45 -20.93 32.78
N ALA A 90 24.95 -22.10 33.21
CA ALA A 90 23.60 -22.54 32.88
C ALA A 90 22.52 -21.63 33.51
N LEU A 91 22.71 -21.23 34.77
CA LEU A 91 21.80 -20.33 35.48
C LEU A 91 21.81 -18.93 34.81
N ALA A 92 23.00 -18.42 34.47
CA ALA A 92 23.14 -17.14 33.77
C ALA A 92 22.54 -17.18 32.38
N ALA A 93 22.68 -18.29 31.65
CA ALA A 93 22.04 -18.48 30.35
C ALA A 93 20.50 -18.53 30.45
N ILE A 94 19.95 -19.24 31.44
CA ILE A 94 18.51 -19.29 31.72
C ILE A 94 17.99 -17.91 32.09
N VAL A 95 18.70 -17.17 32.94
CA VAL A 95 18.34 -15.80 33.32
C VAL A 95 18.43 -14.84 32.10
N ALA A 96 19.48 -14.98 31.28
CA ALA A 96 19.64 -14.16 30.06
C ALA A 96 18.56 -14.47 29.02
N VAL A 97 18.26 -15.76 28.81
CA VAL A 97 17.16 -16.19 27.91
C VAL A 97 15.79 -15.75 28.45
N SER A 98 15.57 -15.88 29.75
CA SER A 98 14.33 -15.42 30.41
C SER A 98 14.20 -13.89 30.36
N ALA A 99 15.29 -13.16 30.58
CA ALA A 99 15.35 -11.72 30.49
C ALA A 99 15.18 -11.25 29.03
N ALA A 100 15.83 -11.91 28.07
CA ALA A 100 15.67 -11.65 26.65
C ALA A 100 14.22 -11.96 26.20
N TYR A 101 13.68 -13.11 26.64
CA TYR A 101 12.27 -13.44 26.37
C TYR A 101 11.32 -12.41 27.02
N TRP A 102 11.60 -11.97 28.25
CA TRP A 102 10.78 -10.97 28.94
C TRP A 102 10.93 -9.58 28.34
N LEU A 103 12.13 -9.17 27.91
CA LEU A 103 12.36 -7.93 27.15
C LEU A 103 11.75 -8.00 25.74
N PHE A 104 11.80 -9.16 25.08
CA PHE A 104 11.19 -9.37 23.77
C PHE A 104 9.67 -9.49 23.84
N SER A 105 9.13 -10.04 24.95
CA SER A 105 7.69 -10.14 25.23
C SER A 105 7.08 -8.82 25.66
N ARG A 106 7.88 -7.92 26.24
CA ARG A 106 7.50 -6.52 26.49
C ARG A 106 7.80 -5.67 25.25
N ARG A 107 7.24 -6.07 24.07
CA ARG A 107 7.13 -5.10 23.00
C ARG A 107 6.30 -3.96 23.58
N PRO A 108 6.78 -2.68 23.54
CA PRO A 108 5.91 -1.58 23.92
C PRO A 108 4.66 -1.72 23.07
N GLU A 109 3.49 -1.82 23.70
CA GLU A 109 2.23 -1.67 23.00
C GLU A 109 2.30 -0.27 22.39
N THR A 110 2.58 -0.21 21.10
CA THR A 110 2.51 1.04 20.35
C THR A 110 1.05 1.45 20.44
N ARG A 111 0.76 2.53 21.15
CA ARG A 111 -0.58 3.10 21.25
C ARG A 111 -0.64 4.32 20.37
N TRP A 112 -1.61 4.34 19.47
CA TRP A 112 -1.80 5.50 18.61
C TRP A 112 -2.33 6.69 19.40
N GLU A 113 -1.84 7.87 19.07
CA GLU A 113 -2.38 9.11 19.60
C GLU A 113 -3.69 9.46 18.89
N VAL A 114 -4.73 9.68 19.68
CA VAL A 114 -6.02 10.19 19.22
C VAL A 114 -6.17 11.60 19.73
N ILE A 115 -6.31 12.54 18.83
CA ILE A 115 -6.52 13.96 19.13
C ILE A 115 -8.02 14.25 18.98
N GLU A 116 -8.67 14.54 20.07
CA GLU A 116 -10.08 14.95 20.14
C GLU A 116 -10.21 16.42 20.58
N ARG A 117 -11.40 17.00 20.42
CA ARG A 117 -11.68 18.39 20.88
C ARG A 117 -11.33 18.64 22.35
N HIS A 118 -11.37 17.62 23.19
CA HIS A 118 -11.23 17.71 24.66
C HIS A 118 -9.91 17.14 25.18
N GLY A 119 -8.96 16.76 24.32
CA GLY A 119 -7.65 16.27 24.76
C GLY A 119 -7.01 15.26 23.81
N VAL A 120 -5.91 14.68 24.29
CA VAL A 120 -5.18 13.62 23.60
C VAL A 120 -5.41 12.32 24.37
N ALA A 121 -6.04 11.35 23.73
CA ALA A 121 -6.18 9.99 24.24
C ALA A 121 -5.18 9.06 23.52
N ARG A 122 -4.99 7.85 24.07
CA ARG A 122 -4.20 6.81 23.44
C ARG A 122 -5.04 5.57 23.26
N ILE A 123 -5.04 5.04 22.03
CA ILE A 123 -5.81 3.86 21.69
C ILE A 123 -4.87 2.73 21.25
N GLY A 124 -5.17 1.51 21.68
CA GLY A 124 -4.45 0.29 21.31
C GLY A 124 -5.28 -0.65 20.46
N ALA A 125 -4.64 -1.75 20.02
CA ALA A 125 -5.31 -2.79 19.26
C ALA A 125 -6.52 -3.39 20.00
N GLY A 126 -7.64 -3.54 19.31
CA GLY A 126 -8.90 -4.04 19.83
C GLY A 126 -9.88 -2.97 20.34
N GLU A 127 -9.42 -1.75 20.58
CA GLU A 127 -10.23 -0.67 21.10
C GLU A 127 -11.04 0.05 20.00
N TRP A 128 -12.22 0.55 20.37
CA TRP A 128 -13.13 1.29 19.50
C TRP A 128 -13.02 2.80 19.75
N ILE A 129 -13.12 3.57 18.68
CA ILE A 129 -13.34 5.01 18.68
C ILE A 129 -14.72 5.27 18.09
N GLU A 130 -15.52 6.09 18.75
CA GLU A 130 -16.78 6.60 18.23
C GLU A 130 -16.83 8.11 18.33
N THR A 131 -17.19 8.75 17.23
CA THR A 131 -17.51 10.18 17.18
C THR A 131 -19.02 10.37 17.18
N ASP A 132 -19.50 11.34 17.92
CA ASP A 132 -20.92 11.75 17.90
C ASP A 132 -21.24 12.62 16.67
N SER A 133 -22.46 13.15 16.58
CA SER A 133 -22.90 13.97 15.45
C SER A 133 -22.22 15.33 15.35
N SER A 134 -21.48 15.77 16.38
CA SER A 134 -20.83 17.09 16.47
C SER A 134 -19.32 17.01 16.64
N SER A 135 -18.79 15.83 16.88
CA SER A 135 -17.37 15.62 17.14
C SER A 135 -16.64 14.98 15.95
N SER A 136 -15.36 15.25 15.88
CA SER A 136 -14.40 14.62 15.00
C SER A 136 -13.16 14.24 15.80
N ALA A 137 -12.39 13.27 15.34
CA ALA A 137 -11.15 12.85 15.96
C ALA A 137 -10.07 12.66 14.90
N THR A 138 -8.81 12.85 15.27
CA THR A 138 -7.67 12.56 14.41
C THR A 138 -6.78 11.53 15.09
N ILE A 139 -6.52 10.44 14.39
CA ILE A 139 -5.62 9.38 14.83
C ILE A 139 -4.29 9.56 14.11
N LYS A 140 -3.20 9.62 14.87
CA LYS A 140 -1.85 9.52 14.31
C LYS A 140 -1.46 8.06 14.17
N VAL A 141 -1.25 7.61 12.93
CA VAL A 141 -0.87 6.22 12.62
C VAL A 141 0.65 6.10 12.66
N GLY A 142 1.21 5.90 13.84
CA GLY A 142 2.65 5.87 14.03
C GLY A 142 3.34 7.10 13.43
N GLN A 143 4.33 6.86 12.57
CA GLN A 143 5.03 7.91 11.82
C GLN A 143 4.62 7.96 10.34
N ILE A 144 3.64 7.15 9.93
CA ILE A 144 3.27 6.99 8.52
C ILE A 144 2.16 7.93 8.06
N GLY A 145 1.47 8.60 8.97
CA GLY A 145 0.43 9.55 8.61
C GLY A 145 -0.66 9.73 9.66
N SER A 146 -1.82 10.19 9.21
CA SER A 146 -2.97 10.44 10.07
C SER A 146 -4.28 10.00 9.39
N VAL A 147 -5.26 9.67 10.23
CA VAL A 147 -6.63 9.36 9.85
C VAL A 147 -7.57 10.27 10.61
N GLU A 148 -8.33 11.08 9.90
CA GLU A 148 -9.36 11.94 10.46
C GLU A 148 -10.70 11.22 10.41
N LEU A 149 -11.40 11.16 11.53
CA LEU A 149 -12.74 10.61 11.66
C LEU A 149 -13.77 11.75 11.59
N ALA A 150 -14.69 11.64 10.66
CA ALA A 150 -15.84 12.54 10.57
C ALA A 150 -16.85 12.25 11.69
N PRO A 151 -17.84 13.13 11.92
CA PRO A 151 -18.96 12.86 12.83
C PRO A 151 -19.70 11.54 12.50
N ASN A 152 -20.28 10.92 13.53
CA ASN A 152 -21.01 9.64 13.46
C ASN A 152 -20.17 8.46 12.92
N THR A 153 -18.87 8.48 13.15
CA THR A 153 -17.93 7.45 12.70
C THR A 153 -17.63 6.47 13.82
N ARG A 154 -17.61 5.17 13.50
CA ARG A 154 -17.19 4.10 14.40
C ARG A 154 -16.05 3.32 13.75
N LEU A 155 -14.88 3.37 14.39
CA LEU A 155 -13.64 2.77 13.92
C LEU A 155 -12.99 1.96 15.04
N ARG A 156 -12.34 0.84 14.69
CA ARG A 156 -11.56 0.01 15.61
C ARG A 156 -10.14 -0.15 15.10
N VAL A 157 -9.17 -0.04 15.98
CA VAL A 157 -7.80 -0.45 15.69
C VAL A 157 -7.72 -1.98 15.75
N VAL A 158 -7.34 -2.64 14.66
CA VAL A 158 -7.27 -4.11 14.58
C VAL A 158 -5.86 -4.59 14.85
N THR A 159 -4.88 -4.00 14.16
CA THR A 159 -3.48 -4.39 14.27
C THR A 159 -2.61 -3.15 14.25
N GLU A 160 -1.62 -3.16 15.12
CA GLU A 160 -0.62 -2.13 15.27
C GLU A 160 0.74 -2.80 15.42
N ARG A 161 1.37 -3.13 14.30
CA ARG A 161 2.67 -3.79 14.24
C ARG A 161 3.57 -3.09 13.25
N PRO A 162 4.90 -3.11 13.45
CA PRO A 162 5.81 -2.73 12.39
C PRO A 162 5.48 -3.52 11.11
N GLY A 163 5.24 -2.80 10.01
CA GLY A 163 4.87 -3.40 8.72
C GLY A 163 3.38 -3.68 8.50
N GLU A 164 2.50 -3.50 9.52
CA GLU A 164 1.06 -3.61 9.33
C GLU A 164 0.27 -2.74 10.29
N HIS A 165 -0.38 -1.74 9.79
CA HIS A 165 -1.34 -0.89 10.50
C HIS A 165 -2.73 -1.11 9.93
N ARG A 166 -3.62 -1.69 10.72
CA ARG A 166 -4.95 -2.09 10.25
C ARG A 166 -6.04 -1.53 11.14
N VAL A 167 -7.02 -0.91 10.53
CA VAL A 167 -8.23 -0.44 11.20
C VAL A 167 -9.48 -1.06 10.57
N MET A 168 -10.58 -1.11 11.31
CA MET A 168 -11.90 -1.51 10.82
C MET A 168 -12.83 -0.30 10.91
N LEU A 169 -13.33 0.16 9.78
CA LEU A 169 -14.38 1.17 9.70
C LEU A 169 -15.74 0.47 9.66
N ALA A 170 -16.45 0.50 10.78
CA ALA A 170 -17.78 -0.13 10.88
C ALA A 170 -18.87 0.72 10.25
N ARG A 171 -18.81 2.05 10.42
CA ARG A 171 -19.71 3.04 9.84
C ARG A 171 -19.08 4.43 9.87
N GLY A 172 -19.59 5.35 9.06
CA GLY A 172 -19.16 6.75 9.03
C GLY A 172 -18.18 7.03 7.92
N ALA A 173 -17.30 8.00 8.13
CA ALA A 173 -16.33 8.42 7.14
C ALA A 173 -14.97 8.72 7.77
N ILE A 174 -13.93 8.34 7.07
CA ILE A 174 -12.55 8.68 7.40
C ILE A 174 -11.89 9.40 6.23
N HIS A 175 -10.98 10.31 6.56
CA HIS A 175 -10.03 10.87 5.62
C HIS A 175 -8.64 10.42 6.04
N ALA A 176 -7.99 9.60 5.23
CA ALA A 176 -6.66 9.05 5.47
C ALA A 176 -5.63 9.81 4.64
N ASN A 177 -4.55 10.26 5.30
CA ASN A 177 -3.40 10.86 4.66
C ASN A 177 -2.16 10.07 5.10
N ILE A 178 -1.73 9.14 4.23
CA ILE A 178 -0.67 8.18 4.52
C ILE A 178 0.51 8.42 3.59
N SER A 179 1.68 8.62 4.20
CA SER A 179 2.96 8.80 3.50
C SER A 179 3.89 7.67 3.90
N ALA A 180 3.64 6.49 3.36
CA ALA A 180 4.36 5.26 3.69
C ALA A 180 4.56 4.41 2.43
N PRO A 181 5.48 3.43 2.45
CA PRO A 181 5.54 2.41 1.42
C PRO A 181 4.20 1.70 1.23
N PRO A 182 3.90 1.20 0.02
CA PRO A 182 2.67 0.47 -0.26
C PRO A 182 2.42 -0.69 0.71
N ARG A 183 1.12 -0.91 1.04
CA ARG A 183 0.67 -2.06 1.82
C ARG A 183 1.10 -2.06 3.30
N LEU A 184 1.28 -0.89 3.89
CA LEU A 184 1.50 -0.75 5.34
C LEU A 184 0.23 -0.36 6.10
N PHE A 185 -0.71 0.32 5.44
CA PHE A 185 -1.98 0.73 6.04
C PHE A 185 -3.17 0.07 5.35
N PHE A 186 -4.10 -0.43 6.16
CA PHE A 186 -5.27 -1.18 5.70
C PHE A 186 -6.52 -0.69 6.43
N VAL A 187 -7.60 -0.52 5.67
CA VAL A 187 -8.92 -0.20 6.24
C VAL A 187 -9.90 -1.30 5.84
N ASP A 188 -10.28 -2.11 6.81
CA ASP A 188 -11.32 -3.12 6.64
C ASP A 188 -12.71 -2.49 6.76
N THR A 189 -13.62 -2.93 5.91
CA THR A 189 -15.04 -2.57 5.94
C THR A 189 -15.89 -3.84 5.70
N ALA A 190 -17.19 -3.74 5.84
CA ALA A 190 -18.09 -4.85 5.49
C ALA A 190 -18.07 -5.20 3.99
N SER A 191 -17.64 -4.26 3.13
CA SER A 191 -17.54 -4.45 1.67
C SER A 191 -16.16 -4.88 1.18
N GLY A 192 -15.16 -4.95 2.05
CA GLY A 192 -13.80 -5.35 1.70
C GLY A 192 -12.73 -4.54 2.41
N THR A 193 -11.51 -4.64 1.92
CA THR A 193 -10.32 -3.99 2.48
C THR A 193 -9.76 -2.97 1.51
N ALA A 194 -9.65 -1.73 1.94
CA ALA A 194 -8.85 -0.71 1.27
C ALA A 194 -7.38 -0.90 1.67
N VAL A 195 -6.54 -1.15 0.69
CA VAL A 195 -5.08 -1.28 0.82
C VAL A 195 -4.44 0.01 0.34
N ASP A 196 -3.79 0.71 1.24
CA ASP A 196 -3.09 1.96 0.94
C ASP A 196 -1.81 1.69 0.13
N LEU A 197 -1.59 2.49 -0.90
CA LEU A 197 -0.39 2.43 -1.74
C LEU A 197 0.44 3.74 -1.69
N GLY A 198 0.34 4.48 -0.56
CA GLY A 198 0.96 5.79 -0.40
C GLY A 198 0.03 6.90 -0.88
N CYS A 199 -1.11 7.11 -0.19
CA CYS A 199 -2.20 7.88 -0.74
C CYS A 199 -2.90 8.80 0.28
N GLU A 200 -3.73 9.66 -0.28
CA GLU A 200 -4.70 10.48 0.44
C GLU A 200 -6.08 10.19 -0.14
N TYR A 201 -7.01 9.79 0.73
CA TYR A 201 -8.34 9.37 0.32
C TYR A 201 -9.39 9.54 1.40
N THR A 202 -10.64 9.60 0.97
CA THR A 202 -11.82 9.51 1.84
C THR A 202 -12.51 8.17 1.62
N LEU A 203 -12.78 7.44 2.68
CA LEU A 203 -13.59 6.22 2.66
C LEU A 203 -14.80 6.40 3.56
N ARG A 204 -15.98 6.22 2.98
CA ARG A 204 -17.27 6.27 3.68
C ARG A 204 -17.91 4.88 3.64
N THR A 205 -18.56 4.50 4.71
CA THR A 205 -19.39 3.30 4.77
C THR A 205 -20.65 3.57 5.59
N ASP A 206 -21.78 3.08 5.14
CA ASP A 206 -23.05 3.17 5.85
C ASP A 206 -23.25 1.99 6.82
N GLN A 207 -24.38 1.95 7.51
CA GLN A 207 -24.71 0.88 8.44
C GLN A 207 -24.95 -0.46 7.73
N ALA A 208 -25.35 -0.45 6.47
CA ALA A 208 -25.54 -1.66 5.66
C ALA A 208 -24.22 -2.18 5.08
N GLY A 209 -23.13 -1.42 5.22
CA GLY A 209 -21.81 -1.76 4.73
C GLY A 209 -21.56 -1.36 3.27
N ALA A 210 -22.48 -0.63 2.62
CA ALA A 210 -22.22 0.00 1.34
C ALA A 210 -21.40 1.28 1.55
N GLY A 211 -20.59 1.67 0.56
CA GLY A 211 -19.68 2.79 0.75
C GLY A 211 -19.20 3.44 -0.53
N LEU A 212 -18.35 4.44 -0.34
CA LEU A 212 -17.70 5.18 -1.41
C LEU A 212 -16.24 5.46 -1.02
N LEU A 213 -15.32 5.03 -1.87
CA LEU A 213 -13.91 5.38 -1.83
C LEU A 213 -13.65 6.51 -2.83
N GLN A 214 -13.00 7.59 -2.41
CA GLN A 214 -12.58 8.71 -3.24
C GLN A 214 -11.09 8.99 -2.98
N VAL A 215 -10.27 8.96 -4.00
CA VAL A 215 -8.81 9.13 -3.87
C VAL A 215 -8.41 10.52 -4.39
N THR A 216 -7.72 11.30 -3.56
CA THR A 216 -7.25 12.65 -3.91
C THR A 216 -5.78 12.66 -4.33
N ARG A 217 -4.97 11.73 -3.82
CA ARG A 217 -3.56 11.57 -4.16
C ARG A 217 -3.14 10.11 -4.10
N GLY A 218 -2.28 9.68 -5.03
CA GLY A 218 -1.76 8.31 -5.08
C GLY A 218 -2.80 7.29 -5.52
N TRP A 219 -2.76 6.10 -4.94
CA TRP A 219 -3.53 4.94 -5.36
C TRP A 219 -4.05 4.16 -4.16
N VAL A 220 -5.29 3.66 -4.26
CA VAL A 220 -5.86 2.68 -3.31
C VAL A 220 -6.27 1.43 -4.07
N SER A 221 -5.87 0.25 -3.57
CA SER A 221 -6.38 -1.04 -4.03
C SER A 221 -7.51 -1.47 -3.08
N PHE A 222 -8.75 -1.53 -3.58
CA PHE A 222 -9.87 -2.04 -2.79
C PHE A 222 -10.12 -3.51 -3.15
N GLN A 223 -10.02 -4.39 -2.17
CA GLN A 223 -9.99 -5.84 -2.35
C GLN A 223 -11.13 -6.56 -1.62
N TRP A 224 -11.76 -7.54 -2.28
CA TRP A 224 -12.80 -8.39 -1.70
C TRP A 224 -12.89 -9.72 -2.43
N LYS A 225 -12.67 -10.85 -1.73
CA LYS A 225 -12.83 -12.23 -2.25
C LYS A 225 -12.20 -12.45 -3.64
N GLY A 226 -10.99 -11.94 -3.86
CA GLY A 226 -10.28 -12.07 -5.13
C GLY A 226 -10.65 -11.05 -6.21
N LEU A 227 -11.67 -10.21 -5.96
CA LEU A 227 -11.98 -9.05 -6.77
C LEU A 227 -11.16 -7.85 -6.28
N GLU A 228 -10.58 -7.10 -7.20
CA GLU A 228 -9.79 -5.90 -6.92
C GLU A 228 -10.27 -4.73 -7.78
N SER A 229 -10.34 -3.56 -7.17
CA SER A 229 -10.50 -2.30 -7.88
C SER A 229 -9.37 -1.35 -7.49
N LEU A 230 -8.56 -0.99 -8.45
CA LEU A 230 -7.46 -0.05 -8.32
C LEU A 230 -7.98 1.35 -8.59
N VAL A 231 -7.90 2.25 -7.62
CA VAL A 231 -8.49 3.59 -7.67
C VAL A 231 -7.38 4.63 -7.61
N PRO A 232 -7.08 5.34 -8.70
CA PRO A 232 -6.09 6.41 -8.76
C PRO A 232 -6.64 7.75 -8.23
N ALA A 233 -5.75 8.72 -8.07
CA ALA A 233 -6.10 10.09 -7.75
C ALA A 233 -7.12 10.68 -8.74
N GLY A 234 -8.15 11.36 -8.21
CA GLY A 234 -9.25 11.94 -8.99
C GLY A 234 -10.29 10.93 -9.45
N ALA A 235 -10.23 9.69 -8.92
CA ALA A 235 -11.25 8.67 -9.19
C ALA A 235 -11.98 8.26 -7.91
N SER A 236 -13.20 7.77 -8.09
CA SER A 236 -14.05 7.22 -7.04
C SER A 236 -14.47 5.79 -7.35
N CYS A 237 -14.74 5.00 -6.31
CA CYS A 237 -15.23 3.65 -6.42
C CYS A 237 -16.33 3.39 -5.38
N ARG A 238 -17.54 3.04 -5.82
CA ARG A 238 -18.60 2.56 -4.93
C ARG A 238 -18.24 1.18 -4.40
N THR A 239 -18.64 0.88 -3.17
CA THR A 239 -18.45 -0.45 -2.56
C THR A 239 -19.79 -0.99 -2.05
N TYR A 240 -19.97 -2.30 -2.12
CA TYR A 240 -21.22 -2.98 -1.81
C TYR A 240 -20.99 -4.07 -0.76
N ALA A 241 -21.76 -4.09 0.31
CA ALA A 241 -21.55 -4.95 1.48
C ALA A 241 -21.39 -6.46 1.13
N GLN A 242 -22.11 -6.95 0.11
CA GLN A 242 -22.03 -8.34 -0.34
C GLN A 242 -21.51 -8.50 -1.77
N GLY A 243 -21.10 -7.39 -2.39
CA GLY A 243 -20.62 -7.34 -3.78
C GLY A 243 -19.17 -6.87 -3.92
N GLY A 244 -18.55 -6.40 -2.84
CA GLY A 244 -17.20 -5.85 -2.87
C GLY A 244 -17.12 -4.50 -3.59
N PRO A 245 -15.96 -4.16 -4.19
CA PRO A 245 -15.80 -2.91 -4.92
C PRO A 245 -16.53 -2.94 -6.26
N GLY A 246 -17.13 -1.83 -6.61
CA GLY A 246 -17.63 -1.54 -7.95
C GLY A 246 -16.50 -1.28 -8.95
N VAL A 247 -16.88 -0.71 -10.09
CA VAL A 247 -15.92 -0.26 -11.10
C VAL A 247 -15.49 1.16 -10.78
N PRO A 248 -14.19 1.46 -10.69
CA PRO A 248 -13.72 2.83 -10.47
C PRO A 248 -14.00 3.70 -11.69
N CYS A 249 -14.31 4.97 -11.41
CA CYS A 249 -14.59 5.97 -12.40
C CYS A 249 -13.96 7.30 -11.99
N PHE A 250 -13.42 8.04 -12.93
CA PHE A 250 -12.93 9.39 -12.65
C PHE A 250 -14.08 10.35 -12.31
N ASP A 251 -13.84 11.22 -11.35
CA ASP A 251 -14.85 12.19 -10.87
C ASP A 251 -15.26 13.18 -11.98
N ASP A 252 -14.34 13.45 -12.93
CA ASP A 252 -14.55 14.29 -14.11
C ASP A 252 -15.06 13.53 -15.35
N ALA A 253 -15.42 12.23 -15.21
CA ALA A 253 -15.96 11.46 -16.31
C ALA A 253 -17.30 12.06 -16.78
N PRO A 254 -17.66 11.90 -18.09
CA PRO A 254 -18.93 12.35 -18.60
C PRO A 254 -20.11 11.81 -17.79
N GLU A 255 -21.10 12.67 -17.51
CA GLU A 255 -22.26 12.27 -16.69
C GLU A 255 -23.01 11.05 -17.26
N PRO A 256 -23.22 10.93 -18.60
CA PRO A 256 -23.84 9.74 -19.17
C PRO A 256 -23.05 8.46 -18.87
N LEU A 257 -21.70 8.51 -18.85
CA LEU A 257 -20.86 7.36 -18.48
C LEU A 257 -21.09 6.97 -17.04
N LYS A 258 -21.09 7.94 -16.10
CA LYS A 258 -21.32 7.67 -14.66
C LYS A 258 -22.68 7.04 -14.41
N MET A 259 -23.74 7.59 -15.01
CA MET A 259 -25.11 7.04 -14.90
C MET A 259 -25.23 5.63 -15.51
N ALA A 260 -24.59 5.40 -16.67
CA ALA A 260 -24.57 4.09 -17.29
C ALA A 260 -23.83 3.06 -16.42
N LEU A 261 -22.71 3.48 -15.79
CA LEU A 261 -21.94 2.62 -14.90
C LEU A 261 -22.72 2.18 -13.64
N GLU A 262 -23.55 3.06 -13.08
CA GLU A 262 -24.43 2.74 -11.95
C GLU A 262 -25.48 1.66 -12.31
N SER A 263 -25.97 1.66 -13.54
CA SER A 263 -26.97 0.70 -14.03
C SER A 263 -26.38 -0.56 -14.67
N PHE A 264 -25.06 -0.60 -14.89
CA PHE A 264 -24.39 -1.67 -15.65
C PHE A 264 -24.66 -3.08 -15.11
N ALA A 265 -24.76 -3.26 -13.79
CA ALA A 265 -24.99 -4.56 -13.17
C ALA A 265 -26.39 -5.13 -13.50
N THR A 266 -27.35 -4.30 -13.85
CA THR A 266 -28.77 -4.69 -14.11
C THR A 266 -29.23 -4.43 -15.53
N ASN A 267 -28.47 -3.62 -16.28
CA ASN A 267 -28.83 -3.20 -17.63
C ASN A 267 -27.66 -3.38 -18.62
N SER A 268 -27.73 -4.41 -19.43
CA SER A 268 -26.71 -4.71 -20.45
C SER A 268 -26.55 -3.62 -21.51
N ALA A 269 -27.61 -2.85 -21.81
CA ALA A 269 -27.54 -1.73 -22.75
C ALA A 269 -26.70 -0.54 -22.23
N ALA A 270 -26.47 -0.48 -20.93
CA ALA A 270 -25.59 0.53 -20.33
C ALA A 270 -24.16 0.47 -20.87
N LEU A 271 -23.69 -0.71 -21.29
CA LEU A 271 -22.36 -0.85 -21.89
C LEU A 271 -22.21 0.00 -23.16
N ASP A 272 -23.23 0.14 -23.98
CA ASP A 272 -23.16 0.93 -25.21
C ASP A 272 -22.81 2.41 -24.89
N THR A 273 -23.49 2.97 -23.92
CA THR A 273 -23.20 4.33 -23.44
C THR A 273 -21.80 4.44 -22.85
N ILE A 274 -21.39 3.48 -22.02
CA ILE A 274 -20.04 3.46 -21.42
C ILE A 274 -18.97 3.46 -22.53
N LEU A 275 -19.12 2.61 -23.54
CA LEU A 275 -18.15 2.51 -24.63
C LEU A 275 -18.09 3.80 -25.47
N VAL A 276 -19.23 4.42 -25.78
CA VAL A 276 -19.27 5.66 -26.57
C VAL A 276 -18.65 6.82 -25.83
N GLU A 277 -19.02 7.00 -24.57
CA GLU A 277 -18.64 8.15 -23.76
C GLU A 277 -17.22 8.07 -23.19
N SER A 278 -16.57 6.88 -23.23
CA SER A 278 -15.23 6.70 -22.64
C SER A 278 -14.16 7.50 -23.39
N ARG A 279 -13.34 8.22 -22.64
CA ARG A 279 -12.12 8.93 -23.07
C ARG A 279 -10.88 8.07 -22.81
N VAL A 280 -9.69 8.54 -23.22
CA VAL A 280 -8.43 7.83 -22.99
C VAL A 280 -8.22 7.48 -21.52
N ARG A 281 -8.41 8.42 -20.59
CA ARG A 281 -8.26 8.15 -19.16
C ARG A 281 -9.33 7.20 -18.59
N ASP A 282 -10.50 7.11 -19.22
CA ASP A 282 -11.56 6.20 -18.79
C ASP A 282 -11.30 4.75 -19.17
N THR A 283 -10.12 4.46 -19.78
CA THR A 283 -9.57 3.10 -19.90
C THR A 283 -9.39 2.43 -18.53
N LEU A 284 -9.26 3.19 -17.45
CA LEU A 284 -9.38 2.71 -16.07
C LEU A 284 -10.70 1.94 -15.85
N THR A 285 -11.81 2.58 -16.16
CA THR A 285 -13.17 2.01 -16.06
C THR A 285 -13.31 0.79 -16.96
N LEU A 286 -12.90 0.91 -18.22
CA LEU A 286 -12.96 -0.18 -19.20
C LEU A 286 -12.13 -1.40 -18.78
N TRP A 287 -10.91 -1.19 -18.25
CA TRP A 287 -10.06 -2.27 -17.77
C TRP A 287 -10.71 -3.05 -16.61
N HIS A 288 -11.34 -2.35 -15.67
CA HIS A 288 -12.05 -3.00 -14.56
C HIS A 288 -13.34 -3.69 -15.01
N LEU A 289 -13.98 -3.22 -16.09
CA LEU A 289 -15.14 -3.86 -16.68
C LEU A 289 -14.82 -5.19 -17.37
N LEU A 290 -13.59 -5.40 -17.89
CA LEU A 290 -13.17 -6.68 -18.47
C LEU A 290 -13.39 -7.85 -17.51
N TRP A 291 -13.14 -7.68 -16.21
CA TRP A 291 -13.30 -8.72 -15.19
C TRP A 291 -14.76 -9.01 -14.83
N ARG A 292 -15.67 -8.11 -15.19
CA ARG A 292 -17.10 -8.18 -14.83
C ARG A 292 -18.00 -8.49 -16.00
N ALA A 293 -17.49 -8.34 -17.23
CA ALA A 293 -18.24 -8.57 -18.45
C ALA A 293 -18.19 -10.05 -18.88
N ASP A 294 -19.23 -10.50 -19.58
CA ASP A 294 -19.24 -11.76 -20.31
C ASP A 294 -18.32 -11.69 -21.55
N LEU A 295 -18.07 -12.83 -22.15
CA LEU A 295 -17.12 -12.95 -23.27
C LEU A 295 -17.46 -12.05 -24.48
N PRO A 296 -18.72 -11.94 -24.96
CA PRO A 296 -19.08 -11.02 -26.04
C PRO A 296 -18.79 -9.56 -25.68
N ASN A 297 -19.14 -9.15 -24.48
CA ASN A 297 -18.94 -7.78 -24.03
C ASN A 297 -17.45 -7.46 -23.75
N ARG A 298 -16.64 -8.43 -23.32
CA ARG A 298 -15.17 -8.26 -23.24
C ARG A 298 -14.58 -7.91 -24.60
N GLY A 299 -15.05 -8.55 -25.67
CA GLY A 299 -14.60 -8.21 -27.03
C GLY A 299 -14.85 -6.75 -27.38
N ARG A 300 -16.04 -6.25 -27.08
CA ARG A 300 -16.42 -4.85 -27.31
C ARG A 300 -15.61 -3.86 -26.47
N ILE A 301 -15.37 -4.21 -25.21
CA ILE A 301 -14.53 -3.43 -24.29
C ILE A 301 -13.09 -3.38 -24.82
N TYR A 302 -12.53 -4.52 -25.22
CA TYR A 302 -11.19 -4.58 -25.82
C TYR A 302 -11.08 -3.67 -27.06
N GLU A 303 -12.02 -3.77 -28.02
CA GLU A 303 -12.03 -2.96 -29.23
C GLU A 303 -12.06 -1.47 -28.91
N ARG A 304 -12.85 -1.08 -27.90
CA ARG A 304 -12.89 0.33 -27.47
C ARG A 304 -11.58 0.77 -26.83
N MET A 305 -10.97 -0.03 -25.96
CA MET A 305 -9.68 0.27 -25.35
C MET A 305 -8.58 0.39 -26.41
N ALA A 306 -8.56 -0.54 -27.38
CA ALA A 306 -7.61 -0.51 -28.50
C ALA A 306 -7.80 0.68 -29.45
N ALA A 307 -9.01 1.23 -29.54
CA ALA A 307 -9.29 2.45 -30.29
C ALA A 307 -8.86 3.73 -29.54
N LEU A 308 -8.83 3.68 -28.18
CA LEU A 308 -8.46 4.83 -27.36
C LEU A 308 -6.94 4.92 -27.11
N THR A 309 -6.26 3.77 -27.05
CA THR A 309 -4.82 3.67 -26.74
C THR A 309 -4.18 2.59 -27.60
N ALA A 310 -2.89 2.76 -27.93
CA ALA A 310 -2.15 1.69 -28.60
C ALA A 310 -2.10 0.43 -27.73
N VAL A 311 -2.33 -0.73 -28.34
CA VAL A 311 -2.17 -2.02 -27.67
C VAL A 311 -0.67 -2.33 -27.58
N PRO A 312 -0.12 -2.60 -26.38
CA PRO A 312 1.31 -2.87 -26.22
C PRO A 312 1.73 -4.15 -26.95
N GLU A 313 3.01 -4.21 -27.34
CA GLU A 313 3.59 -5.41 -27.89
C GLU A 313 3.48 -6.59 -26.92
N GLY A 314 3.06 -7.75 -27.43
CA GLY A 314 2.85 -8.95 -26.61
C GLY A 314 1.55 -8.96 -25.83
N VAL A 315 0.61 -8.04 -26.10
CA VAL A 315 -0.75 -8.09 -25.61
C VAL A 315 -1.67 -8.54 -26.75
N SER A 316 -2.12 -9.80 -26.69
CA SER A 316 -3.02 -10.34 -27.72
C SER A 316 -4.47 -10.21 -27.28
N ARG A 317 -5.37 -9.99 -28.27
CA ARG A 317 -6.81 -9.95 -28.05
C ARG A 317 -7.32 -11.23 -27.38
N GLU A 318 -6.84 -12.39 -27.85
CA GLU A 318 -7.28 -13.70 -27.34
C GLU A 318 -6.97 -13.88 -25.86
N GLU A 319 -5.78 -13.50 -25.41
CA GLU A 319 -5.37 -13.59 -23.99
C GLU A 319 -6.15 -12.61 -23.12
N VAL A 320 -6.43 -11.39 -23.61
CA VAL A 320 -7.28 -10.42 -22.89
C VAL A 320 -8.70 -10.97 -22.71
N LEU A 321 -9.30 -11.59 -23.75
CA LEU A 321 -10.62 -12.18 -23.63
C LEU A 321 -10.67 -13.37 -22.66
N LYS A 322 -9.55 -14.11 -22.52
CA LYS A 322 -9.39 -15.19 -21.54
C LYS A 322 -9.07 -14.67 -20.12
N LEU A 323 -8.91 -13.39 -19.95
CA LEU A 323 -8.48 -12.74 -18.71
C LEU A 323 -7.09 -13.26 -18.23
N ASP A 324 -6.16 -13.46 -19.15
CA ASP A 324 -4.79 -13.82 -18.79
C ASP A 324 -4.17 -12.71 -17.93
N ARG A 325 -3.75 -13.09 -16.73
CA ARG A 325 -3.25 -12.11 -15.74
C ARG A 325 -1.97 -11.43 -16.18
N GLY A 326 -1.07 -12.13 -16.83
CA GLY A 326 0.20 -11.58 -17.31
C GLY A 326 -0.02 -10.52 -18.36
N THR A 327 -0.84 -10.85 -19.36
CA THR A 327 -1.23 -9.94 -20.45
C THR A 327 -1.96 -8.71 -19.93
N LEU A 328 -2.92 -8.90 -19.03
CA LEU A 328 -3.68 -7.80 -18.44
C LEU A 328 -2.80 -6.90 -17.55
N THR A 329 -1.85 -7.46 -16.80
CA THR A 329 -0.91 -6.66 -16.02
C THR A 329 -0.03 -5.81 -16.92
N ARG A 330 0.53 -6.39 -17.98
CA ARG A 330 1.35 -5.65 -18.97
C ARG A 330 0.59 -4.49 -19.58
N TRP A 331 -0.67 -4.73 -20.01
CA TRP A 331 -1.49 -3.65 -20.57
C TRP A 331 -1.82 -2.59 -19.53
N LYS A 332 -2.17 -3.00 -18.30
CA LYS A 332 -2.42 -2.08 -17.19
C LYS A 332 -1.22 -1.15 -16.92
N ASP A 333 0.00 -1.70 -16.93
CA ASP A 333 1.20 -0.92 -16.63
C ASP A 333 1.44 0.19 -17.67
N GLU A 334 1.09 -0.07 -18.95
CA GLU A 334 1.09 0.96 -20.00
C GLU A 334 -0.09 1.95 -19.85
N LEU A 335 -1.28 1.47 -19.49
CA LEU A 335 -2.45 2.32 -19.32
C LEU A 335 -2.35 3.23 -18.08
N ALA A 336 -1.65 2.77 -17.03
CA ALA A 336 -1.54 3.49 -15.76
C ALA A 336 -0.95 4.90 -15.89
N TRP A 337 -0.21 5.19 -16.96
CA TRP A 337 0.28 6.54 -17.28
C TRP A 337 -0.81 7.50 -17.74
N THR A 338 -1.98 6.98 -18.13
CA THR A 338 -3.13 7.77 -18.55
C THR A 338 -4.14 7.99 -17.43
N TRP A 339 -3.99 7.27 -16.33
CA TRP A 339 -4.91 7.24 -15.18
C TRP A 339 -4.59 8.27 -14.09
#